data_6cfeb5fe0b622ae803d38d042c466caa
#
_entry.id   6cfeb5fe0b622ae803d38d042c466caa
#
_cell.length_a   1.000
_cell.length_b   1.000
_cell.length_c   1.000
_cell.angle_alpha   90.00
_cell.angle_beta   90.00
_cell.angle_gamma   90.00
#
_symmetry.space_group_name_H-M   'P 1'
#
loop_
_entity.id
_entity.type
_entity.pdbx_description
1 polymer ?
#
loop_
_entity_poly.entity_id
_entity_poly.type
_entity_poly.pdbx_seq_one_letter_code
_entity_poly.pdbx_strand_id
1 'polypeptide(L)'
;QTLSSELARLAYELDRLSEADYHTRDVTLAALREALREVVAAIDRYRTFLPHDPETAREVIEEAIHRALQRNPATEPTVYEFVERAILGELREDLQDAQRNWTGRLQQYTGPVAAKGIEDTALYRYVPLTALNEVGGEPDSFGVHDHAFHARNRYRAREYPEALLTTATHDHK
;
A
#
# COMPACT_ATOMS: atom_id res chain seq x y z
N GLN A 1 -9.76 -16.58 -7.27
CA GLN A 1 -10.26 -15.50 -6.37
C GLN A 1 -9.98 -14.17 -7.04
N THR A 2 -10.94 -13.28 -7.06
CA THR A 2 -10.79 -11.94 -7.60
C THR A 2 -10.34 -11.00 -6.48
N LEU A 3 -9.56 -9.96 -6.78
CA LEU A 3 -9.16 -8.94 -5.79
C LEU A 3 -10.37 -8.31 -5.08
N SER A 4 -11.53 -8.24 -5.75
CA SER A 4 -12.76 -7.73 -5.14
C SER A 4 -13.33 -8.62 -4.03
N SER A 5 -13.19 -9.94 -4.11
CA SER A 5 -13.63 -10.85 -3.05
C SER A 5 -12.74 -10.78 -1.81
N GLU A 6 -11.43 -10.60 -2.00
CA GLU A 6 -10.50 -10.40 -0.88
C GLU A 6 -10.75 -9.04 -0.19
N LEU A 7 -11.00 -7.97 -0.95
CA LEU A 7 -11.39 -6.67 -0.38
C LEU A 7 -12.67 -6.78 0.45
N ALA A 8 -13.69 -7.49 -0.08
CA ALA A 8 -14.94 -7.67 0.64
C ALA A 8 -14.74 -8.44 1.96
N ARG A 9 -13.87 -9.45 1.96
CA ARG A 9 -13.51 -10.21 3.16
C ARG A 9 -12.76 -9.34 4.17
N LEU A 10 -11.77 -8.58 3.73
CA LEU A 10 -11.03 -7.65 4.60
C LEU A 10 -11.95 -6.60 5.22
N ALA A 11 -12.88 -6.04 4.43
CA ALA A 11 -13.86 -5.10 4.92
C ALA A 11 -14.80 -5.73 5.97
N TYR A 12 -15.25 -6.96 5.75
CA TYR A 12 -16.09 -7.69 6.72
C TYR A 12 -15.35 -7.99 8.03
N GLU A 13 -14.07 -8.39 7.95
CA GLU A 13 -13.25 -8.61 9.16
C GLU A 13 -12.99 -7.30 9.90
N LEU A 14 -12.81 -6.19 9.18
CA LEU A 14 -12.66 -4.84 9.74
C LEU A 14 -13.94 -4.35 10.42
N ASP A 15 -15.09 -4.62 9.83
CA ASP A 15 -16.43 -4.35 10.38
C ASP A 15 -16.63 -5.03 11.74
N ARG A 16 -16.20 -6.28 11.88
CA ARG A 16 -16.24 -6.98 13.16
C ARG A 16 -15.34 -6.34 14.23
N LEU A 17 -14.19 -5.78 13.83
CA LEU A 17 -13.34 -5.02 14.74
C LEU A 17 -14.00 -3.69 15.14
N SER A 18 -14.69 -3.03 14.20
CA SER A 18 -15.46 -1.81 14.45
C SER A 18 -16.63 -2.05 15.41
N GLU A 19 -17.40 -3.11 15.19
CA GLU A 19 -18.54 -3.48 16.06
C GLU A 19 -18.13 -3.77 17.52
N ALA A 20 -16.89 -4.24 17.73
CA ALA A 20 -16.37 -4.52 19.05
C ALA A 20 -15.96 -3.26 19.85
N ASP A 21 -15.85 -2.09 19.19
CA ASP A 21 -15.53 -0.82 19.83
C ASP A 21 -16.75 0.10 19.85
N TYR A 22 -17.15 0.54 21.06
CA TYR A 22 -18.30 1.44 21.27
C TYR A 22 -18.25 2.71 20.43
N HIS A 23 -17.04 3.25 20.17
CA HIS A 23 -16.85 4.50 19.45
C HIS A 23 -16.94 4.37 17.93
N THR A 24 -16.87 3.15 17.41
CA THR A 24 -16.83 2.88 15.95
C THR A 24 -17.92 1.93 15.46
N ARG A 25 -18.70 1.34 16.35
CA ARG A 25 -19.73 0.34 16.01
C ARG A 25 -20.84 0.85 15.07
N ASP A 26 -21.01 2.17 14.95
CA ASP A 26 -22.01 2.79 14.08
C ASP A 26 -21.49 2.96 12.63
N VAL A 27 -20.21 2.66 12.39
CA VAL A 27 -19.62 2.69 11.05
C VAL A 27 -20.16 1.51 10.22
N THR A 28 -20.68 1.78 9.05
CA THR A 28 -21.27 0.74 8.21
C THR A 28 -20.21 -0.05 7.44
N LEU A 29 -20.47 -1.34 7.21
CA LEU A 29 -19.65 -2.19 6.33
C LEU A 29 -19.39 -1.55 4.95
N ALA A 30 -20.39 -0.88 4.39
CA ALA A 30 -20.26 -0.19 3.11
C ALA A 30 -19.24 0.95 3.17
N ALA A 31 -19.29 1.76 4.22
CA ALA A 31 -18.33 2.86 4.42
C ALA A 31 -16.91 2.33 4.66
N LEU A 32 -16.75 1.27 5.48
CA LEU A 32 -15.47 0.62 5.71
C LEU A 32 -14.87 0.03 4.42
N ARG A 33 -15.70 -0.63 3.61
CA ARG A 33 -15.25 -1.20 2.33
C ARG A 33 -14.80 -0.11 1.37
N GLU A 34 -15.52 0.99 1.32
CA GLU A 34 -15.19 2.13 0.47
C GLU A 34 -13.90 2.80 0.92
N ALA A 35 -13.78 3.13 2.21
CA ALA A 35 -12.57 3.71 2.78
C ALA A 35 -11.35 2.81 2.57
N LEU A 36 -11.49 1.51 2.85
CA LEU A 36 -10.41 0.55 2.66
C LEU A 36 -9.97 0.45 1.19
N ARG A 37 -10.90 0.52 0.24
CA ARG A 37 -10.61 0.55 -1.20
C ARG A 37 -9.78 1.77 -1.57
N GLU A 38 -10.17 2.96 -1.11
CA GLU A 38 -9.47 4.21 -1.40
C GLU A 38 -8.07 4.24 -0.75
N VAL A 39 -7.95 3.78 0.50
CA VAL A 39 -6.66 3.71 1.19
C VAL A 39 -5.71 2.75 0.49
N VAL A 40 -6.15 1.53 0.15
CA VAL A 40 -5.32 0.55 -0.57
C VAL A 40 -4.88 1.07 -1.94
N ALA A 41 -5.76 1.79 -2.65
CA ALA A 41 -5.43 2.40 -3.94
C ALA A 41 -4.46 3.60 -3.82
N ALA A 42 -4.33 4.17 -2.62
CA ALA A 42 -3.45 5.31 -2.35
C ALA A 42 -2.07 4.91 -1.82
N ILE A 43 -1.89 3.66 -1.37
CA ILE A 43 -0.59 3.14 -0.93
C ILE A 43 0.35 3.05 -2.14
N ASP A 44 1.49 3.72 -2.07
CA ASP A 44 2.47 3.87 -3.16
C ASP A 44 3.51 2.76 -3.24
N ARG A 45 3.34 1.70 -2.47
CA ARG A 45 4.28 0.55 -2.39
C ARG A 45 3.55 -0.78 -2.23
N TYR A 46 4.27 -1.87 -2.39
CA TYR A 46 3.68 -3.22 -2.30
C TYR A 46 3.24 -3.57 -0.88
N ARG A 47 4.03 -3.19 0.13
CA ARG A 47 3.80 -3.54 1.55
C ARG A 47 4.38 -2.49 2.48
N THR A 48 3.81 -2.39 3.68
CA THR A 48 4.31 -1.55 4.77
C THR A 48 5.25 -2.28 5.73
N PHE A 49 5.37 -3.61 5.61
CA PHE A 49 6.22 -4.47 6.46
C PHE A 49 5.97 -4.37 7.97
N LEU A 50 4.76 -4.02 8.39
CA LEU A 50 4.38 -4.09 9.79
C LEU A 50 4.48 -5.52 10.33
N PRO A 51 4.97 -5.74 11.56
CA PRO A 51 5.39 -4.74 12.55
C PRO A 51 6.89 -4.39 12.53
N HIS A 52 7.64 -4.77 11.51
CA HIS A 52 9.12 -4.68 11.50
C HIS A 52 9.65 -3.26 11.31
N ASP A 53 8.91 -2.41 10.61
CA ASP A 53 9.24 -1.01 10.34
C ASP A 53 8.01 -0.12 10.60
N PRO A 54 7.70 0.16 11.87
CA PRO A 54 6.48 0.89 12.22
C PRO A 54 6.54 2.38 11.88
N GLU A 55 7.73 3.00 11.89
CA GLU A 55 7.88 4.43 11.58
C GLU A 55 7.60 4.70 10.11
N THR A 56 8.31 4.00 9.21
CA THR A 56 8.05 4.11 7.77
C THR A 56 6.63 3.69 7.41
N ALA A 57 6.09 2.66 8.06
CA ALA A 57 4.71 2.24 7.82
C ALA A 57 3.71 3.34 8.19
N ARG A 58 3.92 4.05 9.30
CA ARG A 58 3.08 5.18 9.72
C ARG A 58 3.05 6.28 8.67
N GLU A 59 4.22 6.76 8.24
CA GLU A 59 4.35 7.81 7.22
C GLU A 59 3.57 7.44 5.94
N VAL A 60 3.72 6.20 5.49
CA VAL A 60 3.04 5.70 4.28
C VAL A 60 1.52 5.64 4.46
N ILE A 61 1.05 5.17 5.61
CA ILE A 61 -0.38 5.03 5.85
C ILE A 61 -1.03 6.41 6.04
N GLU A 62 -0.43 7.32 6.80
CA GLU A 62 -0.91 8.69 6.96
C GLU A 62 -1.05 9.41 5.61
N GLU A 63 -0.04 9.28 4.74
CA GLU A 63 -0.10 9.85 3.38
C GLU A 63 -1.18 9.18 2.53
N ALA A 64 -1.34 7.87 2.63
CA ALA A 64 -2.39 7.14 1.91
C ALA A 64 -3.79 7.56 2.38
N ILE A 65 -3.99 7.74 3.68
CA ILE A 65 -5.23 8.27 4.28
C ILE A 65 -5.53 9.68 3.76
N HIS A 66 -4.52 10.55 3.77
CA HIS A 66 -4.68 11.92 3.25
C HIS A 66 -5.12 11.93 1.79
N ARG A 67 -4.48 11.13 0.92
CA ARG A 67 -4.87 11.00 -0.49
C ARG A 67 -6.26 10.40 -0.67
N ALA A 68 -6.62 9.40 0.15
CA ALA A 68 -7.94 8.77 0.12
C ALA A 68 -9.05 9.76 0.47
N LEU A 69 -8.86 10.57 1.53
CA LEU A 69 -9.78 11.65 1.91
C LEU A 69 -9.98 12.69 0.79
N GLN A 70 -8.92 13.06 0.10
CA GLN A 70 -9.01 13.99 -1.03
C GLN A 70 -9.78 13.40 -2.21
N ARG A 71 -9.63 12.10 -2.48
CA ARG A 71 -10.30 11.41 -3.60
C ARG A 71 -11.78 11.16 -3.33
N ASN A 72 -12.11 10.84 -2.10
CA ASN A 72 -13.48 10.50 -1.70
C ASN A 72 -13.90 11.26 -0.43
N PRO A 73 -14.20 12.55 -0.55
CA PRO A 73 -14.67 13.37 0.58
C PRO A 73 -16.10 13.04 1.03
N ALA A 74 -16.80 12.15 0.33
CA ALA A 74 -18.13 11.70 0.72
C ALA A 74 -18.12 10.70 1.88
N THR A 75 -17.00 10.02 2.10
CA THR A 75 -16.81 9.14 3.26
C THR A 75 -16.36 9.98 4.44
N GLU A 76 -17.01 9.81 5.60
CA GLU A 76 -16.70 10.56 6.80
C GLU A 76 -15.25 10.38 7.26
N PRO A 77 -14.55 11.44 7.71
CA PRO A 77 -13.16 11.35 8.19
C PRO A 77 -12.95 10.33 9.31
N THR A 78 -13.93 10.17 10.21
CA THR A 78 -13.89 9.21 11.32
C THR A 78 -13.77 7.75 10.88
N VAL A 79 -14.28 7.43 9.68
CA VAL A 79 -14.13 6.10 9.08
C VAL A 79 -12.66 5.87 8.68
N TYR A 80 -12.02 6.86 8.07
CA TYR A 80 -10.61 6.81 7.71
C TYR A 80 -9.70 6.75 8.93
N GLU A 81 -10.00 7.52 9.98
CA GLU A 81 -9.28 7.47 11.28
C GLU A 81 -9.34 6.07 11.90
N PHE A 82 -10.49 5.40 11.82
CA PHE A 82 -10.59 4.03 12.29
C PHE A 82 -9.79 3.05 11.43
N VAL A 83 -9.82 3.18 10.10
CA VAL A 83 -9.02 2.36 9.18
C VAL A 83 -7.53 2.54 9.46
N GLU A 84 -7.07 3.77 9.65
CA GLU A 84 -5.69 4.10 10.00
C GLU A 84 -5.24 3.40 11.29
N ARG A 85 -5.98 3.60 12.39
CA ARG A 85 -5.73 2.96 13.68
C ARG A 85 -5.72 1.43 13.59
N ALA A 86 -6.62 0.87 12.79
CA ALA A 86 -6.66 -0.57 12.55
C ALA A 86 -5.41 -1.07 11.82
N ILE A 87 -4.91 -0.33 10.82
CA ILE A 87 -3.69 -0.70 10.09
C ILE A 87 -2.46 -0.58 10.98
N LEU A 88 -2.35 0.51 11.75
CA LEU A 88 -1.18 0.83 12.58
C LEU A 88 -1.08 0.04 13.90
N GLY A 89 -2.05 -0.78 14.24
CA GLY A 89 -1.98 -1.55 15.46
C GLY A 89 -2.50 -0.83 16.71
N GLU A 90 -3.34 0.20 16.56
CA GLU A 90 -3.75 1.13 17.61
C GLU A 90 -5.18 0.91 18.11
N LEU A 91 -5.73 -0.28 17.91
CA LEU A 91 -7.00 -0.67 18.55
C LEU A 91 -6.79 -1.11 20.00
N ARG A 92 -7.90 -1.27 20.70
CA ARG A 92 -7.91 -1.73 22.10
C ARG A 92 -7.12 -3.03 22.30
N GLU A 93 -6.57 -3.22 23.49
CA GLU A 93 -5.70 -4.35 23.83
C GLU A 93 -6.36 -5.71 23.58
N ASP A 94 -7.65 -5.85 23.91
CA ASP A 94 -8.43 -7.07 23.69
C ASP A 94 -8.69 -7.41 22.21
N LEU A 95 -8.47 -6.48 21.29
CA LEU A 95 -8.63 -6.66 19.84
C LEU A 95 -7.29 -6.89 19.11
N GLN A 96 -6.16 -6.73 19.75
CA GLN A 96 -4.85 -6.71 19.10
C GLN A 96 -4.50 -7.98 18.34
N ASP A 97 -4.89 -9.16 18.82
CA ASP A 97 -4.63 -10.42 18.11
C ASP A 97 -5.42 -10.51 16.80
N ALA A 98 -6.71 -10.15 16.84
CA ALA A 98 -7.55 -10.11 15.66
C ALA A 98 -7.06 -9.04 14.67
N GLN A 99 -6.67 -7.88 15.18
CA GLN A 99 -6.10 -6.78 14.41
C GLN A 99 -4.80 -7.18 13.72
N ARG A 100 -3.83 -7.79 14.44
CA ARG A 100 -2.56 -8.27 13.84
C ARG A 100 -2.81 -9.25 12.68
N ASN A 101 -3.74 -10.18 12.86
CA ASN A 101 -4.12 -11.13 11.83
C ASN A 101 -4.73 -10.41 10.61
N TRP A 102 -5.59 -9.43 10.85
CA TRP A 102 -6.20 -8.62 9.80
C TRP A 102 -5.15 -7.78 9.04
N THR A 103 -4.27 -7.07 9.75
CA THR A 103 -3.18 -6.27 9.15
C THR A 103 -2.24 -7.15 8.32
N GLY A 104 -1.91 -8.36 8.80
CA GLY A 104 -1.12 -9.32 8.04
C GLY A 104 -1.76 -9.70 6.71
N ARG A 105 -3.08 -9.93 6.68
CA ARG A 105 -3.84 -10.20 5.44
C ARG A 105 -3.94 -8.98 4.54
N LEU A 106 -4.14 -7.80 5.11
CA LEU A 106 -4.13 -6.56 4.34
C LEU A 106 -2.80 -6.38 3.60
N GLN A 107 -1.67 -6.59 4.26
CA GLN A 107 -0.36 -6.52 3.62
C GLN A 107 -0.15 -7.58 2.53
N GLN A 108 -0.76 -8.76 2.66
CA GLN A 108 -0.77 -9.76 1.59
C GLN A 108 -1.66 -9.34 0.40
N TYR A 109 -2.66 -8.52 0.65
CA TYR A 109 -3.58 -8.02 -0.37
C TYR A 109 -2.99 -6.82 -1.14
N THR A 110 -2.30 -5.90 -0.44
CA THR A 110 -1.75 -4.67 -1.08
C THR A 110 -0.72 -5.00 -2.16
N GLY A 111 0.11 -6.01 -1.98
CA GLY A 111 1.09 -6.44 -2.98
C GLY A 111 0.48 -6.77 -4.35
N PRO A 112 -0.43 -7.74 -4.45
CA PRO A 112 -1.14 -8.03 -5.69
C PRO A 112 -1.93 -6.86 -6.29
N VAL A 113 -2.49 -5.97 -5.44
CA VAL A 113 -3.19 -4.76 -5.93
C VAL A 113 -2.20 -3.82 -6.60
N ALA A 114 -1.06 -3.54 -5.97
CA ALA A 114 -0.01 -2.70 -6.54
C ALA A 114 0.55 -3.30 -7.84
N ALA A 115 0.87 -4.60 -7.85
CA ALA A 115 1.34 -5.29 -9.04
C ALA A 115 0.34 -5.20 -10.20
N LYS A 116 -0.94 -5.50 -9.96
CA LYS A 116 -1.98 -5.43 -11.00
C LYS A 116 -2.28 -4.00 -11.45
N GLY A 117 -2.26 -3.03 -10.53
CA GLY A 117 -2.50 -1.62 -10.84
C GLY A 117 -1.34 -0.98 -11.60
N ILE A 118 -0.12 -1.15 -11.14
CA ILE A 118 1.07 -0.50 -11.70
C ILE A 118 1.65 -1.35 -12.84
N GLU A 119 2.12 -2.56 -12.55
CA GLU A 119 2.89 -3.36 -13.51
C GLU A 119 2.03 -3.89 -14.64
N ASP A 120 0.86 -4.47 -14.32
CA ASP A 120 -0.01 -5.11 -15.32
C ASP A 120 -1.04 -4.15 -15.95
N THR A 121 -1.12 -2.90 -15.51
CA THR A 121 -2.08 -1.93 -16.05
C THR A 121 -1.43 -0.62 -16.43
N ALA A 122 -0.85 0.14 -15.48
CA ALA A 122 -0.34 1.48 -15.75
C ALA A 122 0.85 1.44 -16.72
N LEU A 123 1.82 0.55 -16.50
CA LEU A 123 3.00 0.42 -17.34
C LEU A 123 2.70 -0.07 -18.79
N TYR A 124 1.52 -0.65 -19.04
CA TYR A 124 1.06 -1.00 -20.38
C TYR A 124 0.25 0.10 -21.08
N ARG A 125 -0.21 1.10 -20.34
CA ARG A 125 -1.10 2.16 -20.84
C ARG A 125 -0.43 3.52 -20.93
N TYR A 126 0.46 3.84 -20.01
CA TYR A 126 1.22 5.08 -19.98
C TYR A 126 2.65 4.79 -20.45
N VAL A 127 2.94 5.08 -21.71
CA VAL A 127 4.20 4.71 -22.38
C VAL A 127 4.85 5.95 -23.02
N PRO A 128 5.31 6.93 -22.25
CA PRO A 128 6.04 8.09 -22.78
C PRO A 128 7.41 7.69 -23.37
N LEU A 129 8.08 6.71 -22.74
CA LEU A 129 9.30 6.08 -23.23
C LEU A 129 9.34 4.63 -22.75
N THR A 130 9.20 3.66 -23.65
CA THR A 130 9.11 2.23 -23.33
C THR A 130 10.23 1.73 -22.42
N ALA A 131 11.45 2.25 -22.58
CA ALA A 131 12.59 1.86 -21.74
C ALA A 131 12.44 2.20 -20.24
N LEU A 132 11.47 3.04 -19.86
CA LEU A 132 11.16 3.36 -18.47
C LEU A 132 10.03 2.48 -17.88
N ASN A 133 9.34 1.73 -18.74
CA ASN A 133 8.21 0.88 -18.34
C ASN A 133 8.70 -0.50 -17.86
N GLU A 134 9.46 -0.49 -16.78
CA GLU A 134 10.01 -1.68 -16.14
C GLU A 134 9.50 -1.79 -14.71
N VAL A 135 9.45 -3.00 -14.16
CA VAL A 135 9.11 -3.22 -12.75
C VAL A 135 10.02 -2.39 -11.85
N GLY A 136 9.43 -1.57 -10.98
CA GLY A 136 10.14 -0.61 -10.15
C GLY A 136 10.59 0.66 -10.90
N GLY A 137 10.22 0.82 -12.18
CA GLY A 137 10.46 2.02 -12.95
C GLY A 137 9.43 3.13 -12.66
N GLU A 138 9.81 4.36 -12.95
CA GLU A 138 8.97 5.56 -12.87
C GLU A 138 8.86 6.19 -14.26
N PRO A 139 7.83 5.84 -15.05
CA PRO A 139 7.72 6.27 -16.45
C PRO A 139 7.61 7.77 -16.69
N ASP A 140 7.28 8.55 -15.66
CA ASP A 140 7.22 10.01 -15.64
C ASP A 140 8.53 10.68 -15.18
N SER A 141 9.52 9.88 -14.79
CA SER A 141 10.84 10.36 -14.32
C SER A 141 11.94 10.03 -15.35
N PHE A 142 12.34 11.03 -16.15
CA PHE A 142 13.32 10.87 -17.25
C PHE A 142 14.76 10.98 -16.76
N GLY A 143 15.25 9.93 -16.11
CA GLY A 143 16.66 9.81 -15.76
C GLY A 143 17.06 10.47 -14.46
N VAL A 144 18.36 10.42 -14.19
CA VAL A 144 19.00 10.98 -12.99
C VAL A 144 20.25 11.72 -13.41
N HIS A 145 20.65 12.74 -12.63
CA HIS A 145 21.92 13.42 -12.85
C HIS A 145 23.11 12.47 -12.68
N ASP A 146 24.17 12.67 -13.47
CA ASP A 146 25.38 11.84 -13.47
C ASP A 146 25.96 11.61 -12.08
N HIS A 147 26.01 12.67 -11.31
CA HIS A 147 26.52 12.60 -9.94
C HIS A 147 25.66 11.70 -9.04
N ALA A 148 24.33 11.73 -9.17
CA ALA A 148 23.40 10.88 -8.43
C ALA A 148 23.53 9.40 -8.86
N PHE A 149 23.70 9.16 -10.16
CA PHE A 149 23.98 7.84 -10.71
C PHE A 149 25.26 7.26 -10.12
N HIS A 150 26.36 8.00 -10.14
CA HIS A 150 27.63 7.56 -9.57
C HIS A 150 27.58 7.39 -8.04
N ALA A 151 26.86 8.25 -7.34
CA ALA A 151 26.68 8.13 -5.88
C ALA A 151 25.92 6.83 -5.52
N ARG A 152 24.82 6.52 -6.23
CA ARG A 152 24.06 5.28 -6.04
C ARG A 152 24.88 4.04 -6.35
N ASN A 153 25.69 4.08 -7.41
CA ASN A 153 26.56 2.94 -7.76
C ASN A 153 27.66 2.73 -6.72
N ARG A 154 28.30 3.80 -6.21
CA ARG A 154 29.27 3.68 -5.12
C ARG A 154 28.65 3.16 -3.82
N TYR A 155 27.45 3.64 -3.46
CA TYR A 155 26.70 3.15 -2.32
C TYR A 155 26.44 1.64 -2.45
N ARG A 156 25.87 1.20 -3.58
CA ARG A 156 25.58 -0.21 -3.82
C ARG A 156 26.84 -1.08 -3.78
N ALA A 157 27.93 -0.65 -4.42
CA ALA A 157 29.19 -1.38 -4.41
C ALA A 157 29.79 -1.55 -3.01
N ARG A 158 29.54 -0.60 -2.10
CA ARG A 158 30.02 -0.64 -0.72
C ARG A 158 29.10 -1.46 0.19
N GLU A 159 27.80 -1.23 0.13
CA GLU A 159 26.83 -1.82 1.07
C GLU A 159 26.30 -3.18 0.59
N TYR A 160 26.28 -3.40 -0.72
CA TYR A 160 25.73 -4.61 -1.34
C TYR A 160 26.66 -5.14 -2.44
N PRO A 161 27.90 -5.51 -2.12
CA PRO A 161 28.91 -5.91 -3.14
C PRO A 161 28.53 -7.16 -3.92
N GLU A 162 27.72 -8.03 -3.33
CA GLU A 162 27.27 -9.29 -3.95
C GLU A 162 25.86 -9.19 -4.59
N ALA A 163 25.30 -7.97 -4.72
CA ALA A 163 24.00 -7.78 -5.33
C ALA A 163 24.02 -8.22 -6.80
N LEU A 164 23.06 -9.08 -7.16
CA LEU A 164 22.86 -9.50 -8.53
C LEU A 164 22.23 -8.34 -9.34
N LEU A 165 22.75 -8.14 -10.53
CA LEU A 165 22.25 -7.17 -11.49
C LEU A 165 21.83 -7.89 -12.77
N THR A 166 20.70 -7.50 -13.31
CA THR A 166 20.21 -7.98 -14.60
C THR A 166 20.02 -6.83 -15.57
N THR A 167 20.14 -7.10 -16.86
CA THR A 167 19.88 -6.11 -17.92
C THR A 167 18.43 -6.11 -18.36
N ALA A 168 17.71 -7.20 -18.09
CA ALA A 168 16.28 -7.32 -18.35
C ALA A 168 15.68 -8.37 -17.43
N THR A 169 14.39 -8.23 -17.10
CA THR A 169 13.59 -9.18 -16.33
C THR A 169 12.51 -9.80 -17.20
N HIS A 170 11.78 -10.80 -16.67
CA HIS A 170 10.61 -11.40 -17.34
C HIS A 170 9.47 -10.40 -17.56
N ASP A 171 9.42 -9.30 -16.77
CA ASP A 171 8.42 -8.23 -16.87
C ASP A 171 8.87 -7.03 -17.72
N HIS A 172 9.98 -7.16 -18.42
CA HIS A 172 10.48 -6.11 -19.30
C HIS A 172 9.48 -5.83 -20.43
N LYS A 173 9.09 -4.55 -20.58
CA LYS A 173 8.03 -4.13 -21.51
C LYS A 173 8.59 -3.81 -22.90
#